data_c07597968bab8391cc1596f3c850aac6
#
_entry.id   c07597968bab8391cc1596f3c850aac6
#
_cell.length_a   1.000
_cell.length_b   1.000
_cell.length_c   1.000
_cell.angle_alpha   90.00
_cell.angle_beta   90.00
_cell.angle_gamma   90.00
#
_symmetry.space_group_name_H-M   'P 1'
#
loop_
_entity.id
_entity.type
_entity.pdbx_description
1 polymer ?
#
loop_
_entity_poly.entity_id
_entity_poly.type
_entity_poly.pdbx_seq_one_letter_code
_entity_poly.pdbx_strand_id
1 'polypeptide(L)'
;MSASTNAHMRNFDSLTSGPLEPSAKKALTSLPDYAYFDSTKLYHESRSARMLLDSARASIAAILKVEPDEVSFIPSGNAGLDLIISGLLNASTTKKIISSSVEQKAIIERLKSFDSTLISVNNQARINEKEFIEKLESIKPSLAILQFSNHEVGTQQPIHPIYKKCQELNIPLFVDASMTAGLVNVGNDWDVLLLKPSSWGAPIGLDVLVVKKNIKFKSILLDDGRENHKFSSNIFIPQAVAIGASLEALNQKRGETAKSLSILIKDLREALEKIKNIIVLGDPVARLPHVLSFLIENVDGEFIAQNLSKKGFAVSSGSSCTPDAIKPSHVLSEMGYPNQAHIRVSLSFNTNKDDINDFVVALTQTLNEI
;
A
#
# COMPACT_ATOMS: atom_id res chain seq x y z
N MET A 1 41.27 1.43 8.05
CA MET A 1 39.88 0.94 8.20
C MET A 1 39.34 1.60 9.44
N SER A 2 38.64 2.74 9.28
CA SER A 2 38.00 3.44 10.38
C SER A 2 36.74 2.67 10.79
N ALA A 3 36.59 2.35 12.07
CA ALA A 3 35.38 1.80 12.65
C ALA A 3 34.26 2.78 12.42
N SER A 4 33.41 2.52 11.42
CA SER A 4 32.12 3.20 11.31
C SER A 4 31.29 2.78 12.49
N THR A 5 31.02 3.68 13.41
CA THR A 5 29.98 3.55 14.42
C THR A 5 28.70 3.14 13.69
N ASN A 6 28.20 1.92 13.95
CA ASN A 6 26.90 1.46 13.52
C ASN A 6 25.82 2.33 14.18
N ALA A 7 25.63 3.54 13.68
CA ALA A 7 24.44 4.32 13.98
C ALA A 7 23.27 3.53 13.41
N HIS A 8 22.38 3.08 14.28
CA HIS A 8 21.20 2.28 13.90
C HIS A 8 20.38 3.11 12.89
N MET A 9 20.30 2.66 11.64
CA MET A 9 19.55 3.37 10.59
C MET A 9 18.09 3.48 11.00
N ARG A 10 17.60 4.71 11.08
CA ARG A 10 16.20 5.03 11.34
C ARG A 10 15.41 4.92 10.04
N ASN A 11 14.47 4.00 10.01
CA ASN A 11 13.68 3.75 8.82
C ASN A 11 12.49 4.69 8.73
N PHE A 12 12.60 5.69 7.87
CA PHE A 12 11.54 6.63 7.49
C PHE A 12 10.96 6.33 6.09
N ASP A 13 11.15 5.09 5.60
CA ASP A 13 10.52 4.56 4.39
C ASP A 13 9.78 3.23 4.67
N SER A 14 9.03 3.19 5.77
CA SER A 14 8.34 1.99 6.23
C SER A 14 7.29 1.45 5.25
N LEU A 15 6.73 2.29 4.38
CA LEU A 15 5.80 1.85 3.32
C LEU A 15 6.47 0.97 2.27
N THR A 16 7.74 1.20 1.98
CA THR A 16 8.51 0.38 1.04
C THR A 16 9.10 -0.83 1.73
N SER A 17 9.73 -0.62 2.89
CA SER A 17 10.47 -1.64 3.62
C SER A 17 10.49 -1.32 5.12
N GLY A 18 9.47 -1.76 5.85
CA GLY A 18 9.36 -1.59 7.30
C GLY A 18 10.08 -2.67 8.12
N PRO A 19 10.29 -2.42 9.41
CA PRO A 19 10.75 -3.47 10.32
C PRO A 19 9.69 -4.57 10.43
N LEU A 20 10.13 -5.83 10.55
CA LEU A 20 9.20 -6.93 10.82
C LEU A 20 8.52 -6.73 12.18
N GLU A 21 7.22 -6.91 12.20
CA GLU A 21 6.46 -6.97 13.44
C GLU A 21 6.92 -8.21 14.27
N PRO A 22 7.08 -8.10 15.59
CA PRO A 22 7.64 -9.20 16.41
C PRO A 22 6.93 -10.54 16.26
N SER A 23 5.59 -10.55 16.10
CA SER A 23 4.83 -11.79 15.88
C SER A 23 5.10 -12.39 14.50
N ALA A 24 5.28 -11.56 13.45
CA ALA A 24 5.70 -12.03 12.13
C ALA A 24 7.08 -12.67 12.18
N LYS A 25 8.03 -12.03 12.87
CA LYS A 25 9.39 -12.58 13.07
C LYS A 25 9.33 -13.92 13.79
N LYS A 26 8.54 -14.01 14.86
CA LYS A 26 8.35 -15.26 15.63
C LYS A 26 7.73 -16.36 14.74
N ALA A 27 6.70 -16.04 13.96
CA ALA A 27 6.08 -16.99 13.04
C ALA A 27 7.07 -17.55 12.01
N LEU A 28 7.96 -16.72 11.46
CA LEU A 28 8.97 -17.17 10.49
C LEU A 28 10.03 -18.09 11.07
N THR A 29 10.31 -18.01 12.39
CA THR A 29 11.44 -18.72 13.01
C THR A 29 11.05 -19.87 13.93
N SER A 30 9.76 -20.03 14.26
CA SER A 30 9.30 -20.95 15.30
C SER A 30 8.20 -21.91 14.83
N LEU A 31 7.94 -21.99 13.54
CA LEU A 31 6.97 -22.95 13.00
C LEU A 31 7.59 -24.37 12.95
N PRO A 32 6.77 -25.41 13.17
CA PRO A 32 7.21 -26.79 13.04
C PRO A 32 7.47 -27.17 11.58
N ASP A 33 8.27 -28.24 11.37
CA ASP A 33 8.70 -28.70 10.04
C ASP A 33 7.55 -28.96 9.06
N TYR A 34 6.40 -29.40 9.56
CA TYR A 34 5.25 -29.63 8.68
C TYR A 34 4.70 -28.33 8.02
N ALA A 35 5.05 -27.16 8.51
CA ALA A 35 4.67 -25.89 7.85
C ALA A 35 5.30 -25.71 6.46
N TYR A 36 6.30 -26.50 6.13
CA TYR A 36 6.99 -26.48 4.84
C TYR A 36 6.50 -27.54 3.85
N PHE A 37 5.48 -28.33 4.25
CA PHE A 37 4.90 -29.35 3.38
C PHE A 37 3.86 -28.76 2.39
N ASP A 38 3.72 -29.42 1.26
CA ASP A 38 2.66 -29.08 0.28
C ASP A 38 1.28 -29.35 0.89
N SER A 39 0.52 -28.30 1.15
CA SER A 39 -0.82 -28.35 1.76
C SER A 39 -1.90 -29.05 0.92
N THR A 40 -1.60 -29.45 -0.33
CA THR A 40 -2.55 -30.10 -1.24
C THR A 40 -2.60 -31.62 -1.11
N LYS A 41 -1.63 -32.22 -0.38
CA LYS A 41 -1.54 -33.66 -0.24
C LYS A 41 -2.42 -34.18 0.89
N LEU A 42 -2.65 -35.52 0.91
CA LEU A 42 -3.61 -36.14 1.84
C LEU A 42 -2.97 -36.71 3.10
N TYR A 43 -1.63 -36.78 3.21
CA TYR A 43 -0.97 -37.29 4.40
C TYR A 43 -0.98 -36.28 5.55
N HIS A 44 -0.63 -36.74 6.74
CA HIS A 44 -0.82 -36.03 8.01
C HIS A 44 -0.14 -34.65 8.04
N GLU A 45 1.13 -34.55 7.65
CA GLU A 45 1.91 -33.33 7.65
C GLU A 45 1.31 -32.27 6.72
N SER A 46 0.83 -32.69 5.56
CA SER A 46 0.17 -31.81 4.59
C SER A 46 -1.16 -31.27 5.11
N ARG A 47 -1.93 -32.10 5.81
CA ARG A 47 -3.17 -31.62 6.46
C ARG A 47 -2.85 -30.61 7.56
N SER A 48 -1.79 -30.84 8.35
CA SER A 48 -1.34 -29.91 9.37
C SER A 48 -0.84 -28.60 8.78
N ALA A 49 -0.11 -28.65 7.66
CA ALA A 49 0.30 -27.48 6.88
C ALA A 49 -0.93 -26.69 6.38
N ARG A 50 -1.92 -27.39 5.85
CA ARG A 50 -3.17 -26.77 5.40
C ARG A 50 -3.91 -26.07 6.54
N MET A 51 -3.98 -26.67 7.72
CA MET A 51 -4.61 -26.03 8.89
C MET A 51 -3.91 -24.72 9.27
N LEU A 52 -2.59 -24.62 9.14
CA LEU A 52 -1.85 -23.37 9.39
C LEU A 52 -2.23 -22.30 8.36
N LEU A 53 -2.29 -22.66 7.08
CA LEU A 53 -2.67 -21.75 5.99
C LEU A 53 -4.12 -21.26 6.16
N ASP A 54 -5.04 -22.19 6.46
CA ASP A 54 -6.46 -21.88 6.65
C ASP A 54 -6.66 -21.01 7.92
N SER A 55 -5.90 -21.23 8.99
CA SER A 55 -5.92 -20.40 10.19
C SER A 55 -5.43 -18.97 9.92
N ALA A 56 -4.33 -18.83 9.16
CA ALA A 56 -3.83 -17.51 8.76
C ALA A 56 -4.88 -16.74 7.94
N ARG A 57 -5.54 -17.42 7.02
CA ARG A 57 -6.63 -16.88 6.20
C ARG A 57 -7.83 -16.46 7.04
N ALA A 58 -8.25 -17.32 7.98
CA ALA A 58 -9.36 -17.03 8.88
C ALA A 58 -9.09 -15.84 9.81
N SER A 59 -7.86 -15.69 10.32
CA SER A 59 -7.46 -14.54 11.13
C SER A 59 -7.58 -13.22 10.34
N ILE A 60 -7.13 -13.20 9.09
CA ILE A 60 -7.26 -12.02 8.21
C ILE A 60 -8.74 -11.72 7.92
N ALA A 61 -9.51 -12.76 7.58
CA ALA A 61 -10.93 -12.63 7.29
C ALA A 61 -11.73 -12.06 8.46
N ALA A 62 -11.46 -12.53 9.68
CA ALA A 62 -12.11 -12.03 10.89
C ALA A 62 -11.83 -10.53 11.13
N ILE A 63 -10.60 -10.06 10.88
CA ILE A 63 -10.22 -8.65 11.03
C ILE A 63 -10.90 -7.76 9.99
N LEU A 64 -11.03 -8.26 8.76
CA LEU A 64 -11.68 -7.56 7.65
C LEU A 64 -13.20 -7.73 7.63
N LYS A 65 -13.76 -8.61 8.49
CA LYS A 65 -15.18 -8.94 8.55
C LYS A 65 -15.74 -9.51 7.25
N VAL A 66 -14.97 -10.45 6.67
CA VAL A 66 -15.31 -11.19 5.46
C VAL A 66 -15.23 -12.70 5.74
N GLU A 67 -15.66 -13.52 4.79
CA GLU A 67 -15.53 -14.97 4.88
C GLU A 67 -14.10 -15.43 4.49
N PRO A 68 -13.57 -16.50 5.09
CA PRO A 68 -12.23 -17.00 4.77
C PRO A 68 -12.02 -17.35 3.29
N ASP A 69 -13.07 -17.83 2.60
CA ASP A 69 -13.02 -18.16 1.18
C ASP A 69 -13.02 -16.92 0.24
N GLU A 70 -13.23 -15.72 0.78
CA GLU A 70 -13.05 -14.47 0.06
C GLU A 70 -11.60 -13.98 0.08
N VAL A 71 -10.75 -14.50 0.98
CA VAL A 71 -9.36 -14.11 1.15
C VAL A 71 -8.42 -15.03 0.38
N SER A 72 -7.52 -14.50 -0.42
CA SER A 72 -6.51 -15.23 -1.18
C SER A 72 -5.13 -14.60 -1.00
N PHE A 73 -4.09 -15.43 -0.95
CA PHE A 73 -2.70 -14.98 -1.03
C PHE A 73 -2.25 -14.98 -2.50
N ILE A 74 -1.67 -13.87 -2.93
CA ILE A 74 -1.23 -13.69 -4.33
C ILE A 74 0.21 -13.15 -4.35
N PRO A 75 0.94 -13.25 -5.48
CA PRO A 75 2.24 -12.61 -5.61
C PRO A 75 2.16 -11.10 -5.38
N SER A 76 3.14 -10.54 -4.69
CA SER A 76 3.15 -9.09 -4.45
C SER A 76 3.59 -8.29 -5.69
N GLY A 77 3.23 -6.99 -5.69
CA GLY A 77 3.63 -6.03 -6.71
C GLY A 77 2.89 -6.17 -8.03
N ASN A 78 3.58 -5.87 -9.14
CA ASN A 78 2.97 -5.77 -10.47
C ASN A 78 2.28 -7.06 -10.93
N ALA A 79 2.83 -8.22 -10.57
CA ALA A 79 2.24 -9.51 -10.92
C ALA A 79 0.87 -9.73 -10.25
N GLY A 80 0.73 -9.34 -8.99
CA GLY A 80 -0.55 -9.39 -8.28
C GLY A 80 -1.57 -8.41 -8.84
N LEU A 81 -1.16 -7.17 -9.14
CA LEU A 81 -2.03 -6.17 -9.76
C LEU A 81 -2.55 -6.62 -11.13
N ASP A 82 -1.66 -7.19 -11.95
CA ASP A 82 -2.04 -7.70 -13.27
C ASP A 82 -3.02 -8.88 -13.18
N LEU A 83 -2.79 -9.78 -12.23
CA LEU A 83 -3.71 -10.88 -11.92
C LEU A 83 -5.11 -10.36 -11.55
N ILE A 84 -5.20 -9.36 -10.68
CA ILE A 84 -6.47 -8.80 -10.20
C ILE A 84 -7.23 -8.14 -11.35
N ILE A 85 -6.62 -7.18 -12.04
CA ILE A 85 -7.26 -6.41 -13.10
C ILE A 85 -7.70 -7.34 -14.24
N SER A 86 -6.82 -8.23 -14.67
CA SER A 86 -7.12 -9.20 -15.71
C SER A 86 -8.22 -10.17 -15.30
N GLY A 87 -8.20 -10.67 -14.06
CA GLY A 87 -9.21 -11.60 -13.55
C GLY A 87 -10.61 -11.00 -13.50
N LEU A 88 -10.73 -9.73 -13.11
CA LEU A 88 -11.99 -9.00 -13.09
C LEU A 88 -12.50 -8.70 -14.51
N LEU A 89 -11.62 -8.26 -15.41
CA LEU A 89 -11.99 -7.94 -16.79
C LEU A 89 -12.32 -9.17 -17.63
N ASN A 90 -11.66 -10.32 -17.39
CA ASN A 90 -11.98 -11.56 -18.07
C ASN A 90 -13.35 -12.13 -17.69
N ALA A 91 -13.88 -11.73 -16.55
CA ALA A 91 -15.22 -12.07 -16.11
C ALA A 91 -16.29 -11.09 -16.62
N SER A 92 -15.89 -9.99 -17.26
CA SER A 92 -16.78 -8.93 -17.75
C SER A 92 -17.01 -9.02 -19.25
N THR A 93 -18.19 -8.53 -19.70
CA THR A 93 -18.56 -8.47 -21.13
C THR A 93 -17.93 -7.28 -21.84
N THR A 94 -17.71 -6.18 -21.14
CA THR A 94 -17.02 -4.99 -21.63
C THR A 94 -15.72 -4.80 -20.86
N LYS A 95 -14.79 -4.03 -21.41
CA LYS A 95 -13.48 -3.76 -20.78
C LYS A 95 -13.25 -2.28 -20.54
N LYS A 96 -14.35 -1.56 -20.24
CA LYS A 96 -14.30 -0.15 -19.87
C LYS A 96 -13.97 0.00 -18.40
N ILE A 97 -13.03 0.87 -18.09
CA ILE A 97 -12.55 1.10 -16.73
C ILE A 97 -12.63 2.59 -16.41
N ILE A 98 -12.98 2.90 -15.16
CA ILE A 98 -12.80 4.24 -14.59
C ILE A 98 -11.83 4.17 -13.41
N SER A 99 -10.95 5.15 -13.31
CA SER A 99 -9.94 5.19 -12.26
C SER A 99 -9.48 6.62 -11.98
N SER A 100 -8.60 6.81 -10.99
CA SER A 100 -7.92 8.08 -10.74
C SER A 100 -6.65 8.20 -11.58
N SER A 101 -6.28 9.42 -11.97
CA SER A 101 -5.01 9.71 -12.66
C SER A 101 -3.77 9.53 -11.77
N VAL A 102 -3.96 9.36 -10.44
CA VAL A 102 -2.89 9.23 -9.45
C VAL A 102 -2.80 7.84 -8.81
N GLU A 103 -3.35 6.80 -9.45
CA GLU A 103 -3.14 5.42 -9.03
C GLU A 103 -1.65 5.04 -9.05
N GLN A 104 -1.29 3.90 -8.46
CA GLN A 104 0.07 3.37 -8.58
C GLN A 104 0.47 3.25 -10.06
N LYS A 105 1.73 3.55 -10.36
CA LYS A 105 2.26 3.53 -11.75
C LYS A 105 1.95 2.20 -12.46
N ALA A 106 2.03 1.07 -11.76
CA ALA A 106 1.68 -0.23 -12.33
C ALA A 106 0.21 -0.31 -12.80
N ILE A 107 -0.72 0.26 -12.03
CA ILE A 107 -2.13 0.34 -12.42
C ILE A 107 -2.26 1.25 -13.64
N ILE A 108 -1.71 2.46 -13.61
CA ILE A 108 -1.76 3.42 -14.74
C ILE A 108 -1.22 2.79 -16.02
N GLU A 109 -0.04 2.15 -15.96
CA GLU A 109 0.53 1.48 -17.14
C GLU A 109 -0.35 0.34 -17.65
N ARG A 110 -0.95 -0.44 -16.74
CA ARG A 110 -1.86 -1.52 -17.12
C ARG A 110 -3.13 -0.99 -17.78
N LEU A 111 -3.67 0.12 -17.29
CA LEU A 111 -4.88 0.75 -17.82
C LEU A 111 -4.73 1.25 -19.26
N LYS A 112 -3.53 1.56 -19.73
CA LYS A 112 -3.25 1.95 -21.13
C LYS A 112 -3.65 0.88 -22.16
N SER A 113 -3.77 -0.37 -21.73
CA SER A 113 -4.18 -1.50 -22.60
C SER A 113 -5.71 -1.65 -22.71
N PHE A 114 -6.49 -0.78 -22.08
CA PHE A 114 -7.95 -0.87 -22.02
C PHE A 114 -8.61 0.47 -22.36
N ASP A 115 -9.91 0.44 -22.64
CA ASP A 115 -10.74 1.65 -22.72
C ASP A 115 -10.93 2.21 -21.31
N SER A 116 -10.04 3.10 -20.91
CA SER A 116 -9.97 3.63 -19.56
C SER A 116 -10.18 5.14 -19.51
N THR A 117 -11.00 5.57 -18.53
CA THR A 117 -11.20 6.98 -18.21
C THR A 117 -10.52 7.28 -16.88
N LEU A 118 -9.59 8.22 -16.88
CA LEU A 118 -8.88 8.67 -15.69
C LEU A 118 -9.46 10.00 -15.21
N ILE A 119 -9.83 10.06 -13.94
CA ILE A 119 -10.35 11.26 -13.27
C ILE A 119 -9.17 12.02 -12.66
N SER A 120 -9.08 13.29 -12.96
CA SER A 120 -8.06 14.19 -12.44
C SER A 120 -8.21 14.44 -10.94
N VAL A 121 -7.16 14.98 -10.33
CA VAL A 121 -7.10 15.29 -8.90
C VAL A 121 -6.84 16.77 -8.67
N ASN A 122 -7.10 17.23 -7.44
CA ASN A 122 -6.66 18.53 -6.99
C ASN A 122 -5.17 18.52 -6.58
N ASN A 123 -4.66 19.69 -6.15
CA ASN A 123 -3.28 19.84 -5.67
C ASN A 123 -2.94 19.06 -4.37
N GLN A 124 -3.92 18.35 -3.81
CA GLN A 124 -3.75 17.46 -2.65
C GLN A 124 -3.82 15.98 -3.03
N ALA A 125 -3.81 15.65 -4.32
CA ALA A 125 -4.00 14.30 -4.88
C ALA A 125 -5.36 13.67 -4.53
N ARG A 126 -6.40 14.47 -4.33
CA ARG A 126 -7.75 13.99 -4.06
C ARG A 126 -8.60 14.13 -5.31
N ILE A 127 -9.31 13.06 -5.69
CA ILE A 127 -10.22 13.07 -6.84
C ILE A 127 -11.38 14.03 -6.63
N ASN A 128 -11.94 14.56 -7.73
CA ASN A 128 -13.23 15.21 -7.72
C ASN A 128 -14.32 14.13 -7.65
N GLU A 129 -14.92 13.96 -6.48
CA GLU A 129 -15.98 12.97 -6.22
C GLU A 129 -17.16 13.11 -7.16
N LYS A 130 -17.64 14.34 -7.37
CA LYS A 130 -18.78 14.62 -8.22
C LYS A 130 -18.50 14.21 -9.67
N GLU A 131 -17.35 14.58 -10.20
CA GLU A 131 -16.93 14.20 -11.55
C GLU A 131 -16.82 12.67 -11.71
N PHE A 132 -16.26 12.00 -10.71
CA PHE A 132 -16.14 10.53 -10.72
C PHE A 132 -17.53 9.87 -10.81
N ILE A 133 -18.50 10.36 -10.01
CA ILE A 133 -19.87 9.86 -9.99
C ILE A 133 -20.59 10.12 -11.31
N GLU A 134 -20.48 11.32 -11.88
CA GLU A 134 -21.06 11.69 -13.19
C GLU A 134 -20.50 10.80 -14.31
N LYS A 135 -19.21 10.48 -14.25
CA LYS A 135 -18.57 9.59 -15.23
C LYS A 135 -19.00 8.13 -15.03
N LEU A 136 -19.16 7.64 -13.79
CA LEU A 136 -19.75 6.32 -13.56
C LEU A 136 -21.11 6.16 -14.23
N GLU A 137 -21.98 7.16 -14.11
CA GLU A 137 -23.34 7.16 -14.69
C GLU A 137 -23.31 7.20 -16.22
N SER A 138 -22.46 8.04 -16.81
CA SER A 138 -22.42 8.25 -18.27
C SER A 138 -21.69 7.14 -19.01
N ILE A 139 -20.57 6.62 -18.49
CA ILE A 139 -19.72 5.62 -19.16
C ILE A 139 -20.22 4.20 -18.88
N LYS A 140 -20.79 3.96 -17.68
CA LYS A 140 -21.18 2.63 -17.17
C LYS A 140 -20.05 1.62 -17.36
N PRO A 141 -18.89 1.85 -16.72
CA PRO A 141 -17.71 0.97 -16.86
C PRO A 141 -18.01 -0.42 -16.30
N SER A 142 -17.23 -1.41 -16.69
CA SER A 142 -17.28 -2.76 -16.11
C SER A 142 -16.46 -2.91 -14.84
N LEU A 143 -15.62 -1.93 -14.53
CA LEU A 143 -14.76 -1.91 -13.36
C LEU A 143 -14.43 -0.46 -12.97
N ALA A 144 -14.61 -0.14 -11.68
CA ALA A 144 -14.04 1.04 -11.07
C ALA A 144 -12.81 0.64 -10.23
N ILE A 145 -11.72 1.39 -10.36
CA ILE A 145 -10.49 1.19 -9.58
C ILE A 145 -10.18 2.48 -8.84
N LEU A 146 -9.91 2.38 -7.54
CA LEU A 146 -9.55 3.54 -6.75
C LEU A 146 -8.62 3.14 -5.60
N GLN A 147 -7.48 3.80 -5.46
CA GLN A 147 -6.65 3.64 -4.28
C GLN A 147 -7.38 4.17 -3.03
N PHE A 148 -7.24 3.50 -1.91
CA PHE A 148 -7.77 3.99 -0.62
C PHE A 148 -7.09 5.29 -0.20
N SER A 149 -5.78 5.32 -0.39
CA SER A 149 -4.96 6.51 -0.15
C SER A 149 -3.79 6.57 -1.13
N ASN A 150 -3.41 7.81 -1.48
CA ASN A 150 -2.31 8.01 -2.40
C ASN A 150 -0.98 7.54 -1.80
N HIS A 151 -0.26 6.75 -2.56
CA HIS A 151 0.99 6.10 -2.15
C HIS A 151 2.19 7.05 -2.02
N GLU A 152 2.10 8.25 -2.61
CA GLU A 152 3.17 9.26 -2.50
C GLU A 152 2.87 10.27 -1.40
N VAL A 153 1.69 10.87 -1.38
CA VAL A 153 1.39 11.99 -0.47
C VAL A 153 0.49 11.63 0.72
N GLY A 154 -0.01 10.40 0.76
CA GLY A 154 -0.81 9.88 1.87
C GLY A 154 -2.25 10.36 1.93
N THR A 155 -2.74 11.14 0.97
CA THR A 155 -4.13 11.62 0.91
C THR A 155 -5.12 10.48 0.74
N GLN A 156 -6.15 10.42 1.58
CA GLN A 156 -7.23 9.44 1.47
C GLN A 156 -8.26 9.85 0.43
N GLN A 157 -8.75 8.90 -0.35
CA GLN A 157 -9.79 9.12 -1.35
C GLN A 157 -11.21 8.98 -0.77
N PRO A 158 -12.24 9.59 -1.39
CA PRO A 158 -13.62 9.53 -0.92
C PRO A 158 -14.28 8.20 -1.33
N ILE A 159 -13.85 7.08 -0.72
CA ILE A 159 -14.29 5.72 -1.10
C ILE A 159 -15.79 5.53 -0.90
N HIS A 160 -16.33 5.93 0.26
CA HIS A 160 -17.74 5.66 0.62
C HIS A 160 -18.76 6.15 -0.43
N PRO A 161 -18.79 7.43 -0.85
CA PRO A 161 -19.76 7.90 -1.84
C PRO A 161 -19.56 7.23 -3.21
N ILE A 162 -18.31 6.95 -3.60
CA ILE A 162 -18.01 6.24 -4.86
C ILE A 162 -18.55 4.80 -4.79
N TYR A 163 -18.29 4.09 -3.70
CA TYR A 163 -18.78 2.73 -3.52
C TYR A 163 -20.31 2.67 -3.55
N LYS A 164 -20.98 3.58 -2.84
CA LYS A 164 -22.44 3.67 -2.86
C LYS A 164 -22.98 3.80 -4.28
N LYS A 165 -22.39 4.68 -5.10
CA LYS A 165 -22.78 4.83 -6.52
C LYS A 165 -22.46 3.58 -7.34
N CYS A 166 -21.33 2.95 -7.12
CA CYS A 166 -20.97 1.70 -7.77
C CYS A 166 -21.99 0.59 -7.49
N GLN A 167 -22.46 0.46 -6.24
CA GLN A 167 -23.51 -0.50 -5.88
C GLN A 167 -24.84 -0.20 -6.56
N GLU A 168 -25.27 1.08 -6.64
CA GLU A 168 -26.48 1.48 -7.36
C GLU A 168 -26.43 1.09 -8.85
N LEU A 169 -25.25 1.14 -9.45
CA LEU A 169 -25.03 0.85 -10.87
C LEU A 169 -24.60 -0.59 -11.16
N ASN A 170 -24.44 -1.44 -10.12
CA ASN A 170 -23.90 -2.79 -10.20
C ASN A 170 -22.50 -2.83 -10.87
N ILE A 171 -21.64 -1.86 -10.57
CA ILE A 171 -20.26 -1.78 -11.04
C ILE A 171 -19.35 -2.23 -9.89
N PRO A 172 -18.50 -3.25 -10.06
CA PRO A 172 -17.56 -3.65 -9.01
C PRO A 172 -16.51 -2.55 -8.76
N LEU A 173 -16.25 -2.26 -7.48
CA LEU A 173 -15.19 -1.34 -7.06
C LEU A 173 -13.98 -2.15 -6.53
N PHE A 174 -12.87 -2.07 -7.24
CA PHE A 174 -11.57 -2.53 -6.74
C PHE A 174 -10.89 -1.39 -5.99
N VAL A 175 -10.62 -1.61 -4.69
CA VAL A 175 -9.89 -0.68 -3.83
C VAL A 175 -8.46 -1.18 -3.60
N ASP A 176 -7.49 -0.40 -4.04
CA ASP A 176 -6.09 -0.61 -3.68
C ASP A 176 -5.80 0.04 -2.31
N ALA A 177 -5.78 -0.78 -1.27
CA ALA A 177 -5.43 -0.39 0.09
C ALA A 177 -4.03 -0.86 0.50
N SER A 178 -3.13 -1.06 -0.44
CA SER A 178 -1.79 -1.61 -0.21
C SER A 178 -0.94 -0.79 0.77
N MET A 179 -1.26 0.48 0.96
CA MET A 179 -0.50 1.38 1.85
C MET A 179 -1.16 1.64 3.21
N THR A 180 -2.30 1.02 3.52
CA THR A 180 -3.17 1.43 4.63
C THR A 180 -3.41 0.41 5.70
N ALA A 181 -3.44 -0.87 5.34
CA ALA A 181 -3.81 -1.93 6.28
C ALA A 181 -2.83 -2.01 7.45
N GLY A 182 -3.36 -2.43 8.59
CA GLY A 182 -2.60 -2.46 9.84
C GLY A 182 -2.73 -1.17 10.65
N LEU A 183 -2.63 0.00 10.04
CA LEU A 183 -2.69 1.30 10.73
C LEU A 183 -4.03 2.04 10.54
N VAL A 184 -4.76 1.75 9.47
CA VAL A 184 -6.07 2.37 9.20
C VAL A 184 -7.12 1.29 8.98
N ASN A 185 -8.33 1.53 9.46
CA ASN A 185 -9.45 0.67 9.13
C ASN A 185 -9.96 1.01 7.74
N VAL A 186 -9.85 0.06 6.82
CA VAL A 186 -10.28 0.24 5.42
C VAL A 186 -11.79 0.11 5.22
N GLY A 187 -12.55 -0.23 6.29
CA GLY A 187 -14.01 -0.41 6.18
C GLY A 187 -14.41 -1.56 5.29
N ASN A 188 -15.65 -1.49 4.77
CA ASN A 188 -16.26 -2.52 3.91
C ASN A 188 -16.79 -1.95 2.58
N ASP A 189 -16.44 -0.71 2.24
CA ASP A 189 -16.90 0.00 1.05
C ASP A 189 -16.04 -0.34 -0.18
N TRP A 190 -16.03 -1.60 -0.54
CA TRP A 190 -15.29 -2.17 -1.67
C TRP A 190 -15.89 -3.54 -2.06
N ASP A 191 -15.64 -4.00 -3.25
CA ASP A 191 -16.00 -5.34 -3.73
C ASP A 191 -14.76 -6.22 -3.86
N VAL A 192 -13.64 -5.61 -4.25
CA VAL A 192 -12.32 -6.23 -4.33
C VAL A 192 -11.34 -5.35 -3.56
N LEU A 193 -10.51 -5.96 -2.73
CA LEU A 193 -9.54 -5.25 -1.89
C LEU A 193 -8.15 -5.86 -2.07
N LEU A 194 -7.16 -5.02 -2.31
CA LEU A 194 -5.75 -5.40 -2.28
C LEU A 194 -5.09 -4.82 -1.03
N LEU A 195 -4.39 -5.68 -0.30
CA LEU A 195 -3.60 -5.32 0.86
C LEU A 195 -2.15 -5.76 0.66
N LYS A 196 -1.20 -4.90 1.05
CA LYS A 196 0.24 -5.19 1.00
C LYS A 196 0.78 -5.43 2.41
N PRO A 197 1.01 -6.69 2.82
CA PRO A 197 1.40 -7.04 4.19
C PRO A 197 2.70 -6.39 4.65
N SER A 198 3.65 -6.13 3.76
CA SER A 198 4.89 -5.45 4.12
C SER A 198 4.67 -4.02 4.65
N SER A 199 3.53 -3.37 4.34
CA SER A 199 3.18 -2.05 4.88
C SER A 199 2.84 -2.06 6.38
N TRP A 200 2.61 -3.23 6.96
CA TRP A 200 2.36 -3.39 8.40
C TRP A 200 3.36 -4.30 9.12
N GLY A 201 4.53 -4.52 8.55
CA GLY A 201 5.61 -5.28 9.17
C GLY A 201 5.52 -6.80 8.97
N ALA A 202 4.80 -7.27 7.95
CA ALA A 202 4.91 -8.65 7.47
C ALA A 202 6.03 -8.77 6.41
N PRO A 203 6.50 -10.00 6.10
CA PRO A 203 7.50 -10.21 5.06
C PRO A 203 7.00 -9.84 3.67
N ILE A 204 7.90 -9.40 2.79
CA ILE A 204 7.63 -9.13 1.37
C ILE A 204 7.46 -10.45 0.60
N GLY A 205 6.69 -10.44 -0.49
CA GLY A 205 6.56 -11.56 -1.44
C GLY A 205 5.13 -12.01 -1.69
N LEU A 206 4.26 -11.92 -0.70
CA LEU A 206 2.82 -12.17 -0.84
C LEU A 206 2.02 -10.92 -0.50
N ASP A 207 0.99 -10.68 -1.29
CA ASP A 207 -0.08 -9.73 -1.01
C ASP A 207 -1.36 -10.48 -0.64
N VAL A 208 -2.32 -9.78 -0.03
CA VAL A 208 -3.63 -10.32 0.31
C VAL A 208 -4.67 -9.72 -0.63
N LEU A 209 -5.32 -10.58 -1.38
CA LEU A 209 -6.46 -10.23 -2.23
C LEU A 209 -7.75 -10.69 -1.54
N VAL A 210 -8.71 -9.78 -1.41
CA VAL A 210 -10.07 -10.12 -0.99
C VAL A 210 -11.03 -9.85 -2.13
N VAL A 211 -11.85 -10.84 -2.48
CA VAL A 211 -12.88 -10.74 -3.52
C VAL A 211 -14.20 -11.20 -2.92
N LYS A 212 -15.18 -10.31 -2.80
CA LYS A 212 -16.51 -10.66 -2.28
C LYS A 212 -17.18 -11.73 -3.13
N LYS A 213 -17.93 -12.64 -2.51
CA LYS A 213 -18.56 -13.82 -3.16
C LYS A 213 -19.42 -13.51 -4.38
N ASN A 214 -20.08 -12.35 -4.36
CA ASN A 214 -20.92 -11.91 -5.47
C ASN A 214 -20.14 -11.37 -6.67
N ILE A 215 -18.82 -11.19 -6.55
CA ILE A 215 -17.99 -10.63 -7.61
C ILE A 215 -17.43 -11.75 -8.49
N LYS A 216 -17.72 -11.66 -9.78
CA LYS A 216 -17.18 -12.58 -10.76
C LYS A 216 -15.69 -12.31 -10.99
N PHE A 217 -14.92 -13.38 -10.91
CA PHE A 217 -13.49 -13.36 -11.16
C PHE A 217 -13.10 -14.57 -12.01
N LYS A 218 -12.36 -14.35 -13.09
CA LYS A 218 -11.86 -15.42 -13.96
C LYS A 218 -10.36 -15.28 -14.10
N SER A 219 -9.62 -16.11 -13.36
CA SER A 219 -8.15 -16.11 -13.40
C SER A 219 -7.62 -16.23 -14.84
N ILE A 220 -6.51 -15.54 -15.10
CA ILE A 220 -5.74 -15.69 -16.34
C ILE A 220 -4.82 -16.91 -16.30
N LEU A 221 -4.61 -17.46 -15.11
CA LEU A 221 -3.78 -18.64 -14.88
C LEU A 221 -4.64 -19.92 -14.97
N LEU A 222 -3.97 -21.05 -15.17
CA LEU A 222 -4.61 -22.34 -15.04
C LEU A 222 -5.25 -22.46 -13.66
N ASP A 223 -6.54 -22.74 -13.62
CA ASP A 223 -7.29 -22.88 -12.39
C ASP A 223 -7.21 -24.34 -11.89
N ASP A 224 -6.63 -24.54 -10.74
CA ASP A 224 -6.55 -25.82 -10.04
C ASP A 224 -7.26 -25.81 -8.67
N GLY A 225 -8.08 -24.77 -8.40
CA GLY A 225 -8.83 -24.59 -7.17
C GLY A 225 -8.07 -23.93 -6.04
N ARG A 226 -6.76 -23.72 -6.17
CA ARG A 226 -5.97 -23.06 -5.13
C ARG A 226 -6.34 -21.58 -5.01
N GLU A 227 -6.06 -21.02 -3.84
CA GLU A 227 -6.33 -19.61 -3.52
C GLU A 227 -7.72 -19.17 -3.99
N ASN A 228 -8.72 -20.01 -3.70
CA ASN A 228 -10.13 -19.79 -4.05
C ASN A 228 -10.32 -19.47 -5.54
N HIS A 229 -9.65 -20.23 -6.42
CA HIS A 229 -9.69 -20.06 -7.88
C HIS A 229 -9.10 -18.74 -8.40
N LYS A 230 -8.28 -18.04 -7.58
CA LYS A 230 -7.66 -16.77 -7.97
C LYS A 230 -6.21 -16.95 -8.43
N PHE A 231 -5.46 -17.83 -7.76
CA PHE A 231 -4.03 -17.99 -8.02
C PHE A 231 -3.58 -19.44 -7.81
N SER A 232 -3.14 -20.10 -8.88
CA SER A 232 -2.70 -21.49 -8.88
C SER A 232 -1.20 -21.58 -8.61
N SER A 233 -0.82 -21.55 -7.34
CA SER A 233 0.55 -21.78 -6.91
C SER A 233 0.60 -22.31 -5.47
N ASN A 234 1.74 -22.90 -5.09
CA ASN A 234 2.01 -23.23 -3.71
C ASN A 234 2.35 -21.94 -2.94
N ILE A 235 1.63 -21.71 -1.85
CA ILE A 235 1.90 -20.61 -0.95
C ILE A 235 2.99 -21.01 0.05
N PHE A 236 3.94 -20.14 0.28
CA PHE A 236 4.91 -20.31 1.36
C PHE A 236 4.21 -20.08 2.70
N ILE A 237 3.76 -21.17 3.33
CA ILE A 237 2.89 -21.16 4.52
C ILE A 237 3.49 -20.34 5.68
N PRO A 238 4.80 -20.44 6.02
CA PRO A 238 5.37 -19.59 7.06
C PRO A 238 5.15 -18.09 6.83
N GLN A 239 5.16 -17.65 5.58
CA GLN A 239 4.88 -16.26 5.25
C GLN A 239 3.39 -15.92 5.44
N ALA A 240 2.49 -16.78 5.02
CA ALA A 240 1.05 -16.58 5.23
C ALA A 240 0.70 -16.49 6.73
N VAL A 241 1.28 -17.35 7.55
CA VAL A 241 1.14 -17.31 9.02
C VAL A 241 1.70 -16.01 9.60
N ALA A 242 2.87 -15.57 9.13
CA ALA A 242 3.48 -14.31 9.56
C ALA A 242 2.61 -13.09 9.19
N ILE A 243 1.97 -13.12 8.03
CA ILE A 243 1.01 -12.08 7.59
C ILE A 243 -0.19 -12.02 8.54
N GLY A 244 -0.83 -13.15 8.82
CA GLY A 244 -1.96 -13.20 9.76
C GLY A 244 -1.60 -12.74 11.16
N ALA A 245 -0.49 -13.27 11.72
CA ALA A 245 -0.03 -12.95 13.05
C ALA A 245 0.33 -11.46 13.23
N SER A 246 0.99 -10.86 12.25
CA SER A 246 1.33 -9.43 12.30
C SER A 246 0.10 -8.53 12.19
N LEU A 247 -0.85 -8.87 11.33
CA LEU A 247 -2.09 -8.10 11.20
C LEU A 247 -2.93 -8.17 12.48
N GLU A 248 -3.01 -9.34 13.12
CA GLU A 248 -3.70 -9.53 14.39
C GLU A 248 -3.05 -8.69 15.50
N ALA A 249 -1.74 -8.76 15.66
CA ALA A 249 -0.99 -8.01 16.65
C ALA A 249 -1.18 -6.49 16.49
N LEU A 250 -1.15 -5.99 15.25
CA LEU A 250 -1.38 -4.57 14.99
C LEU A 250 -2.85 -4.19 15.14
N ASN A 251 -3.80 -5.05 14.78
CA ASN A 251 -5.22 -4.76 14.94
C ASN A 251 -5.60 -4.48 16.40
N GLN A 252 -4.99 -5.20 17.36
CA GLN A 252 -5.23 -5.00 18.79
C GLN A 252 -4.83 -3.61 19.28
N LYS A 253 -3.81 -2.99 18.72
CA LYS A 253 -3.28 -1.66 19.10
C LYS A 253 -3.41 -0.59 18.00
N ARG A 254 -4.15 -0.88 16.94
CA ARG A 254 -4.29 0.00 15.75
C ARG A 254 -4.60 1.45 16.11
N GLY A 255 -5.63 1.66 16.94
CA GLY A 255 -6.08 3.01 17.29
C GLY A 255 -5.02 3.82 18.04
N GLU A 256 -4.32 3.20 18.98
CA GLU A 256 -3.23 3.84 19.74
C GLU A 256 -2.04 4.15 18.84
N THR A 257 -1.63 3.18 18.01
CA THR A 257 -0.51 3.36 17.07
C THR A 257 -0.83 4.45 16.05
N ALA A 258 -2.00 4.44 15.44
CA ALA A 258 -2.41 5.47 14.48
C ALA A 258 -2.45 6.87 15.12
N LYS A 259 -2.96 6.99 16.35
CA LYS A 259 -2.99 8.26 17.09
C LYS A 259 -1.58 8.76 17.39
N SER A 260 -0.69 7.89 17.86
CA SER A 260 0.72 8.25 18.15
C SER A 260 1.43 8.74 16.89
N LEU A 261 1.32 7.98 15.79
CA LEU A 261 1.94 8.35 14.51
C LEU A 261 1.35 9.66 13.94
N SER A 262 0.04 9.88 14.08
CA SER A 262 -0.57 11.15 13.66
C SER A 262 -0.01 12.35 14.38
N ILE A 263 0.31 12.22 15.68
CA ILE A 263 0.96 13.30 16.45
C ILE A 263 2.36 13.56 15.91
N LEU A 264 3.16 12.50 15.68
CA LEU A 264 4.50 12.63 15.13
C LEU A 264 4.50 13.26 13.72
N ILE A 265 3.56 12.88 12.87
CA ILE A 265 3.39 13.46 11.52
C ILE A 265 2.98 14.92 11.60
N LYS A 266 2.11 15.28 12.56
CA LYS A 266 1.75 16.69 12.80
C LYS A 266 2.96 17.49 13.25
N ASP A 267 3.72 17.02 14.24
CA ASP A 267 4.93 17.68 14.73
C ASP A 267 5.96 17.87 13.58
N LEU A 268 6.14 16.83 12.75
CA LEU A 268 7.02 16.89 11.59
C LEU A 268 6.53 17.92 10.56
N ARG A 269 5.23 17.93 10.24
CA ARG A 269 4.62 18.90 9.31
C ARG A 269 4.88 20.34 9.79
N GLU A 270 4.58 20.63 11.06
CA GLU A 270 4.77 21.95 11.66
C GLU A 270 6.26 22.40 11.68
N ALA A 271 7.17 21.44 11.81
CA ALA A 271 8.60 21.72 11.73
C ALA A 271 9.06 22.03 10.29
N LEU A 272 8.59 21.25 9.32
CA LEU A 272 8.93 21.42 7.89
C LEU A 272 8.37 22.73 7.32
N GLU A 273 7.15 23.12 7.69
CA GLU A 273 6.50 24.36 7.25
C GLU A 273 7.26 25.64 7.68
N LYS A 274 8.18 25.53 8.67
CA LYS A 274 9.06 26.62 9.11
C LYS A 274 10.37 26.72 8.30
N ILE A 275 10.69 25.68 7.52
CA ILE A 275 11.91 25.65 6.72
C ILE A 275 11.62 26.30 5.37
N LYS A 276 12.41 27.31 5.02
CA LYS A 276 12.31 28.01 3.73
C LYS A 276 12.50 27.01 2.56
N ASN A 277 11.78 27.22 1.49
CA ASN A 277 11.80 26.40 0.26
C ASN A 277 11.28 24.96 0.42
N ILE A 278 10.57 24.65 1.51
CA ILE A 278 9.84 23.39 1.67
C ILE A 278 8.34 23.63 1.45
N ILE A 279 7.72 22.79 0.64
CA ILE A 279 6.26 22.73 0.42
C ILE A 279 5.76 21.39 0.91
N VAL A 280 4.98 21.37 1.98
CA VAL A 280 4.39 20.13 2.49
C VAL A 280 3.17 19.75 1.68
N LEU A 281 3.11 18.48 1.23
CA LEU A 281 2.10 17.97 0.32
C LEU A 281 0.98 17.17 1.01
N GLY A 282 -0.07 16.92 0.22
CA GLY A 282 -1.21 16.08 0.59
C GLY A 282 -2.24 16.81 1.47
N ASP A 283 -3.41 16.19 1.60
CA ASP A 283 -4.53 16.70 2.38
C ASP A 283 -4.13 16.78 3.87
N PRO A 284 -4.34 17.90 4.55
CA PRO A 284 -3.95 18.05 5.96
C PRO A 284 -4.84 17.24 6.92
N VAL A 285 -6.04 16.84 6.51
CA VAL A 285 -7.05 16.17 7.35
C VAL A 285 -7.31 14.73 6.86
N ALA A 286 -7.72 14.57 5.61
CA ALA A 286 -8.03 13.26 5.04
C ALA A 286 -6.75 12.57 4.57
N ARG A 287 -6.00 11.99 5.50
CA ARG A 287 -4.66 11.42 5.24
C ARG A 287 -4.32 10.20 6.08
N LEU A 288 -3.31 9.47 5.63
CA LEU A 288 -2.70 8.41 6.43
C LEU A 288 -1.97 8.98 7.66
N PRO A 289 -2.06 8.30 8.82
CA PRO A 289 -1.46 8.77 10.07
C PRO A 289 0.06 8.74 10.09
N HIS A 290 0.70 8.05 9.16
CA HIS A 290 2.13 7.72 9.19
C HIS A 290 2.91 8.17 7.95
N VAL A 291 2.28 8.90 7.03
CA VAL A 291 2.90 9.33 5.77
C VAL A 291 2.92 10.84 5.69
N LEU A 292 4.06 11.40 5.31
CA LEU A 292 4.21 12.81 4.97
C LEU A 292 5.11 12.95 3.76
N SER A 293 4.72 13.84 2.84
CA SER A 293 5.54 14.18 1.69
C SER A 293 5.75 15.66 1.59
N PHE A 294 6.89 16.04 1.06
CA PHE A 294 7.24 17.45 0.84
C PHE A 294 8.14 17.61 -0.37
N LEU A 295 8.05 18.77 -0.97
CA LEU A 295 8.93 19.23 -2.04
C LEU A 295 10.02 20.11 -1.45
N ILE A 296 11.17 20.12 -2.12
CA ILE A 296 12.26 21.06 -1.86
C ILE A 296 12.56 21.76 -3.17
N GLU A 297 12.46 23.07 -3.20
CA GLU A 297 12.66 23.87 -4.40
C GLU A 297 14.16 23.93 -4.75
N ASN A 298 14.46 23.84 -6.06
CA ASN A 298 15.79 24.02 -6.64
C ASN A 298 16.87 23.02 -6.15
N VAL A 299 16.48 21.82 -5.74
CA VAL A 299 17.38 20.79 -5.24
C VAL A 299 17.06 19.45 -5.91
N ASP A 300 18.07 18.57 -6.00
CA ASP A 300 17.89 17.19 -6.41
C ASP A 300 17.44 16.31 -5.22
N GLY A 301 16.30 15.61 -5.37
CA GLY A 301 15.75 14.73 -4.34
C GLY A 301 16.64 13.53 -4.02
N GLU A 302 17.39 13.01 -5.00
CA GLU A 302 18.33 11.92 -4.78
C GLU A 302 19.50 12.37 -3.92
N PHE A 303 20.02 13.57 -4.16
CA PHE A 303 21.06 14.17 -3.34
C PHE A 303 20.62 14.28 -1.88
N ILE A 304 19.41 14.79 -1.64
CA ILE A 304 18.84 14.87 -0.29
C ILE A 304 18.72 13.49 0.36
N ALA A 305 18.13 12.52 -0.33
CA ALA A 305 17.95 11.16 0.20
C ALA A 305 19.29 10.49 0.53
N GLN A 306 20.30 10.64 -0.32
CA GLN A 306 21.66 10.11 -0.08
C GLN A 306 22.35 10.74 1.12
N ASN A 307 22.23 12.06 1.32
CA ASN A 307 22.81 12.74 2.45
C ASN A 307 22.08 12.45 3.77
N LEU A 308 20.76 12.32 3.74
CA LEU A 308 19.98 11.83 4.88
C LEU A 308 20.36 10.39 5.24
N SER A 309 20.59 9.52 4.24
CA SER A 309 21.08 8.16 4.46
C SER A 309 22.44 8.13 5.16
N LYS A 310 23.39 8.99 4.76
CA LYS A 310 24.69 9.15 5.46
C LYS A 310 24.52 9.62 6.91
N LYS A 311 23.47 10.38 7.19
CA LYS A 311 23.11 10.85 8.55
C LYS A 311 22.22 9.84 9.31
N GLY A 312 22.02 8.62 8.76
CA GLY A 312 21.31 7.53 9.43
C GLY A 312 19.80 7.50 9.21
N PHE A 313 19.27 8.18 8.19
CA PHE A 313 17.82 8.17 7.87
C PHE A 313 17.55 7.60 6.48
N ALA A 314 16.76 6.54 6.41
CA ALA A 314 16.23 6.02 5.15
C ALA A 314 14.92 6.74 4.81
N VAL A 315 14.88 7.44 3.69
CA VAL A 315 13.68 8.11 3.14
C VAL A 315 13.48 7.72 1.68
N SER A 316 12.28 7.90 1.14
CA SER A 316 12.02 7.72 -0.29
C SER A 316 12.14 9.05 -1.03
N SER A 317 12.97 9.10 -2.08
CA SER A 317 12.92 10.14 -3.10
C SER A 317 12.04 9.61 -4.23
N GLY A 318 10.96 10.28 -4.61
CA GLY A 318 9.94 9.78 -5.55
C GLY A 318 10.44 9.29 -6.92
N SER A 319 11.70 9.53 -7.28
CA SER A 319 12.34 9.14 -8.54
C SER A 319 12.99 7.74 -8.53
N SER A 320 13.20 7.13 -7.35
CA SER A 320 14.11 5.98 -7.18
C SER A 320 13.59 4.61 -7.64
N CYS A 321 12.38 4.51 -8.17
CA CYS A 321 11.77 3.20 -8.50
C CYS A 321 11.97 2.73 -9.95
N THR A 322 12.66 3.47 -10.81
CA THR A 322 12.92 3.03 -12.21
C THR A 322 14.29 3.47 -12.70
N PRO A 323 14.91 2.67 -13.61
CA PRO A 323 16.15 3.08 -14.31
C PRO A 323 16.02 4.40 -15.10
N ASP A 324 14.78 4.82 -15.38
CA ASP A 324 14.43 6.12 -15.98
C ASP A 324 14.30 7.22 -14.91
N ALA A 325 15.28 7.35 -14.03
CA ALA A 325 15.33 8.28 -12.89
C ALA A 325 15.14 9.79 -13.23
N ILE A 326 14.97 10.12 -14.50
CA ILE A 326 14.86 11.49 -15.01
C ILE A 326 13.37 11.91 -15.17
N LYS A 327 12.40 10.98 -15.04
CA LYS A 327 10.98 11.34 -15.23
C LYS A 327 10.35 11.77 -13.92
N PRO A 328 9.69 12.95 -13.88
CA PRO A 328 8.93 13.39 -12.71
C PRO A 328 7.85 12.38 -12.33
N SER A 329 7.48 12.34 -11.05
CA SER A 329 6.33 11.55 -10.59
C SER A 329 5.08 11.99 -11.34
N HIS A 330 4.33 11.02 -11.89
CA HIS A 330 3.04 11.31 -12.51
C HIS A 330 2.05 11.87 -11.48
N VAL A 331 2.10 11.44 -10.23
CA VAL A 331 1.26 11.95 -9.14
C VAL A 331 1.51 13.42 -8.92
N LEU A 332 2.77 13.84 -8.78
CA LEU A 332 3.13 15.24 -8.60
C LEU A 332 2.78 16.09 -9.83
N SER A 333 2.96 15.54 -11.03
CA SER A 333 2.58 16.22 -12.27
C SER A 333 1.07 16.47 -12.31
N GLU A 334 0.24 15.49 -11.97
CA GLU A 334 -1.22 15.62 -11.88
C GLU A 334 -1.67 16.59 -10.78
N MET A 335 -0.91 16.72 -9.70
CA MET A 335 -1.12 17.70 -8.63
C MET A 335 -0.69 19.13 -9.01
N GLY A 336 -0.03 19.33 -10.15
CA GLY A 336 0.49 20.63 -10.59
C GLY A 336 1.91 20.95 -10.12
N TYR A 337 2.68 19.95 -9.68
CA TYR A 337 4.08 20.10 -9.21
C TYR A 337 5.08 19.32 -10.09
N PRO A 338 5.17 19.57 -11.39
CA PRO A 338 6.15 18.89 -12.23
C PRO A 338 7.58 19.34 -11.88
N ASN A 339 8.54 18.43 -11.97
CA ASN A 339 9.98 18.72 -11.90
C ASN A 339 10.52 19.25 -10.56
N GLN A 340 9.92 18.90 -9.43
CA GLN A 340 10.42 19.27 -8.12
C GLN A 340 10.99 18.07 -7.35
N ALA A 341 12.02 18.31 -6.53
CA ALA A 341 12.55 17.31 -5.64
C ALA A 341 11.50 16.89 -4.61
N HIS A 342 11.21 15.61 -4.55
CA HIS A 342 10.18 15.04 -3.69
C HIS A 342 10.79 14.08 -2.68
N ILE A 343 10.49 14.29 -1.41
CA ILE A 343 10.83 13.38 -0.33
C ILE A 343 9.53 12.88 0.33
N ARG A 344 9.39 11.56 0.42
CA ARG A 344 8.34 10.93 1.22
C ARG A 344 8.94 10.33 2.48
N VAL A 345 8.35 10.69 3.61
CA VAL A 345 8.59 10.08 4.93
C VAL A 345 7.42 9.17 5.26
N SER A 346 7.71 7.94 5.65
CA SER A 346 6.72 7.02 6.19
C SER A 346 7.23 6.37 7.48
N LEU A 347 6.51 6.62 8.57
CA LEU A 347 6.88 6.21 9.92
C LEU A 347 6.44 4.78 10.19
N SER A 348 7.21 4.05 10.99
CA SER A 348 6.83 2.73 11.49
C SER A 348 6.25 2.80 12.90
N PHE A 349 5.68 1.69 13.36
CA PHE A 349 5.16 1.57 14.73
C PHE A 349 6.24 1.73 15.82
N ASN A 350 7.53 1.73 15.48
CA ASN A 350 8.66 1.93 16.39
C ASN A 350 9.18 3.37 16.43
N THR A 351 8.70 4.25 15.54
CA THR A 351 9.18 5.63 15.47
C THR A 351 8.73 6.42 16.70
N ASN A 352 9.63 7.23 17.26
CA ASN A 352 9.39 8.06 18.44
C ASN A 352 9.66 9.54 18.15
N LYS A 353 9.45 10.40 19.16
CA LYS A 353 9.59 11.85 19.03
C LYS A 353 11.04 12.29 18.79
N ASP A 354 12.00 11.62 19.42
CA ASP A 354 13.42 11.95 19.26
C ASP A 354 13.87 11.66 17.83
N ASP A 355 13.34 10.58 17.20
CA ASP A 355 13.61 10.28 15.80
C ASP A 355 13.13 11.42 14.87
N ILE A 356 11.99 12.04 15.17
CA ILE A 356 11.46 13.18 14.40
C ILE A 356 12.36 14.43 14.59
N ASN A 357 12.74 14.74 15.82
CA ASN A 357 13.59 15.87 16.13
C ASN A 357 14.96 15.76 15.42
N ASP A 358 15.58 14.58 15.52
CA ASP A 358 16.86 14.30 14.88
C ASP A 358 16.76 14.34 13.36
N PHE A 359 15.64 13.87 12.78
CA PHE A 359 15.38 13.97 11.35
C PHE A 359 15.33 15.42 10.87
N VAL A 360 14.61 16.29 11.58
CA VAL A 360 14.52 17.72 11.24
C VAL A 360 15.89 18.39 11.31
N VAL A 361 16.71 18.05 12.31
CA VAL A 361 18.09 18.53 12.42
C VAL A 361 18.93 18.06 11.24
N ALA A 362 18.88 16.76 10.90
CA ALA A 362 19.63 16.17 9.80
C ALA A 362 19.24 16.78 8.45
N LEU A 363 17.93 16.99 8.21
CA LEU A 363 17.44 17.64 7.01
C LEU A 363 17.91 19.09 6.90
N THR A 364 17.81 19.86 8.00
CA THR A 364 18.26 21.26 8.03
C THR A 364 19.75 21.37 7.75
N GLN A 365 20.56 20.48 8.33
CA GLN A 365 22.00 20.41 8.03
C GLN A 365 22.26 20.11 6.56
N THR A 366 21.52 19.12 6.00
CA THR A 366 21.67 18.75 4.58
C THR A 366 21.31 19.91 3.66
N LEU A 367 20.29 20.69 3.98
CA LEU A 367 19.90 21.85 3.20
C LEU A 367 20.91 23.01 3.29
N ASN A 368 21.64 23.15 4.41
CA ASN A 368 22.69 24.15 4.57
C ASN A 368 24.01 23.77 3.89
N GLU A 369 24.17 22.52 3.45
CA GLU A 369 25.33 22.02 2.70
C GLU A 369 25.20 22.26 1.18
N ILE A 370 24.07 22.79 0.72
CA ILE A 370 23.75 23.14 -0.68
C ILE A 370 23.96 24.64 -0.89
#